data_292075bdc66ac22c5d0da2ed1ccf3df8
#
_entry.id   292075bdc66ac22c5d0da2ed1ccf3df8
#
_cell.length_a   1.000
_cell.length_b   1.000
_cell.length_c   1.000
_cell.angle_alpha   90.00
_cell.angle_beta   90.00
_cell.angle_gamma   90.00
#
_symmetry.space_group_name_H-M   'P 1'
#
loop_
_entity.id
_entity.type
_entity.pdbx_description
1 polymer ?
#
loop_
_entity_poly.entity_id
_entity_poly.type
_entity_poly.pdbx_seq_one_letter_code
_entity_poly.pdbx_strand_id
1 'polypeptide(L)'
;MIKYTLFLALFILATAHASTSADELSSLAPGSQEVKFKHNGKIRRLIITIPSDVGREKPLPVLFCFHGAGGKADGQSKRWSPQANKRGLIVISAEAVQPFAKWNFKDKFHQTEYDDVGFISNVIEILINNKIANPKAIYATGHSSGGLFCYRLAKETSLFAALSPMSCGMAKDAHDPSSRTEPVSIIQVIGDQDKSFHGSSNPKVTMYSADKRIDVWRTYNQCNPKPTVKEHGDRLSVSTYKNSLGIEVAICKVKGEGHHIRTELRDKADSLALEFLLKHKKP
;
A
#
# COMPACT_ATOMS: atom_id res chain seq x y z
N MET A 1 -47.33 -63.71 4.87
CA MET A 1 -46.27 -63.14 3.99
C MET A 1 -46.21 -61.63 4.22
N ILE A 2 -45.24 -61.18 5.00
CA ILE A 2 -45.05 -59.77 5.34
C ILE A 2 -43.98 -59.23 4.38
N LYS A 3 -44.35 -58.23 3.54
CA LYS A 3 -43.41 -57.55 2.61
C LYS A 3 -42.73 -56.42 3.38
N TYR A 4 -41.44 -56.53 3.56
CA TYR A 4 -40.60 -55.42 4.03
C TYR A 4 -40.17 -54.56 2.84
N THR A 5 -40.62 -53.32 2.80
CA THR A 5 -40.17 -52.33 1.84
C THR A 5 -38.98 -51.58 2.41
N LEU A 6 -37.82 -51.79 1.82
CA LEU A 6 -36.55 -51.14 2.22
C LEU A 6 -36.54 -49.72 1.65
N PHE A 7 -36.64 -48.69 2.50
CA PHE A 7 -36.43 -47.29 2.13
C PHE A 7 -34.93 -47.03 2.16
N LEU A 8 -34.34 -46.85 0.97
CA LEU A 8 -32.94 -46.40 0.82
C LEU A 8 -32.87 -44.89 0.96
N ALA A 9 -32.52 -44.37 2.10
CA ALA A 9 -32.27 -42.94 2.30
C ALA A 9 -30.93 -42.55 1.67
N LEU A 10 -30.96 -41.83 0.55
CA LEU A 10 -29.81 -41.27 -0.13
C LEU A 10 -29.31 -40.05 0.68
N PHE A 11 -28.32 -40.21 1.51
CA PHE A 11 -27.61 -39.10 2.15
C PHE A 11 -26.73 -38.40 1.10
N ILE A 12 -27.17 -37.27 0.57
CA ILE A 12 -26.32 -36.37 -0.20
C ILE A 12 -25.44 -35.65 0.80
N LEU A 13 -24.18 -36.11 0.95
CA LEU A 13 -23.17 -35.35 1.62
C LEU A 13 -22.83 -34.12 0.76
N ALA A 14 -23.40 -32.97 1.10
CA ALA A 14 -22.93 -31.70 0.59
C ALA A 14 -21.56 -31.43 1.16
N THR A 15 -20.51 -31.74 0.40
CA THR A 15 -19.14 -31.30 0.72
C THR A 15 -19.11 -29.79 0.59
N ALA A 16 -19.24 -29.08 1.71
CA ALA A 16 -18.94 -27.67 1.76
C ALA A 16 -17.46 -27.51 1.41
N HIS A 17 -17.15 -27.14 0.18
CA HIS A 17 -15.82 -26.71 -0.21
C HIS A 17 -15.54 -25.43 0.58
N ALA A 18 -14.55 -25.48 1.48
CA ALA A 18 -14.05 -24.27 2.12
C ALA A 18 -13.54 -23.36 1.00
N SER A 19 -14.15 -22.18 0.85
CA SER A 19 -13.74 -21.17 -0.12
C SER A 19 -12.25 -20.90 0.03
N THR A 20 -11.50 -20.93 -1.06
CA THR A 20 -10.09 -20.56 -1.03
C THR A 20 -9.96 -19.04 -0.95
N SER A 21 -8.83 -18.54 -0.45
CA SER A 21 -8.56 -17.09 -0.43
C SER A 21 -8.65 -16.45 -1.83
N ALA A 22 -8.38 -17.22 -2.87
CA ALA A 22 -8.52 -16.78 -4.26
C ALA A 22 -10.00 -16.63 -4.66
N ASP A 23 -10.86 -17.57 -4.24
CA ASP A 23 -12.30 -17.51 -4.52
C ASP A 23 -12.95 -16.31 -3.82
N GLU A 24 -12.56 -16.02 -2.57
CA GLU A 24 -13.03 -14.84 -1.85
C GLU A 24 -12.66 -13.53 -2.57
N LEU A 25 -11.43 -13.43 -3.09
CA LEU A 25 -10.99 -12.27 -3.86
C LEU A 25 -11.62 -12.17 -5.25
N SER A 26 -12.06 -13.27 -5.84
CA SER A 26 -12.71 -13.29 -7.16
C SER A 26 -14.18 -12.85 -7.10
N SER A 27 -14.81 -13.00 -5.93
CA SER A 27 -16.27 -12.76 -5.72
C SER A 27 -16.59 -11.46 -4.97
N LEU A 28 -15.65 -10.50 -4.93
CA LEU A 28 -15.83 -9.22 -4.23
C LEU A 28 -17.08 -8.45 -4.72
N ALA A 29 -17.93 -8.02 -3.78
CA ALA A 29 -19.11 -7.19 -4.04
C ALA A 29 -18.81 -5.69 -3.85
N PRO A 30 -19.64 -4.78 -4.40
CA PRO A 30 -19.56 -3.36 -4.04
C PRO A 30 -19.71 -3.13 -2.53
N GLY A 31 -19.05 -2.10 -2.02
CA GLY A 31 -19.00 -1.79 -0.58
C GLY A 31 -17.74 -2.31 0.11
N SER A 32 -17.74 -2.25 1.43
CA SER A 32 -16.60 -2.63 2.25
C SER A 32 -16.80 -4.01 2.85
N GLN A 33 -15.81 -4.88 2.70
CA GLN A 33 -15.85 -6.27 3.19
C GLN A 33 -14.52 -6.71 3.76
N GLU A 34 -14.55 -7.60 4.75
CA GLU A 34 -13.38 -8.24 5.33
C GLU A 34 -13.07 -9.54 4.59
N VAL A 35 -11.81 -9.73 4.24
CA VAL A 35 -11.30 -10.95 3.63
C VAL A 35 -10.19 -11.53 4.50
N LYS A 36 -10.24 -12.83 4.79
CA LYS A 36 -9.19 -13.58 5.47
C LYS A 36 -8.37 -14.35 4.45
N PHE A 37 -7.19 -13.82 4.17
CA PHE A 37 -6.30 -14.35 3.14
C PHE A 37 -5.22 -15.25 3.75
N LYS A 38 -5.11 -16.50 3.29
CA LYS A 38 -4.06 -17.44 3.73
C LYS A 38 -2.81 -17.27 2.88
N HIS A 39 -1.69 -16.88 3.51
CA HIS A 39 -0.39 -16.77 2.88
C HIS A 39 0.69 -17.45 3.74
N ASN A 40 1.46 -18.37 3.15
CA ASN A 40 2.51 -19.14 3.82
C ASN A 40 2.09 -19.70 5.20
N GLY A 41 0.89 -20.31 5.25
CA GLY A 41 0.34 -20.92 6.47
C GLY A 41 -0.22 -19.93 7.50
N LYS A 42 -0.12 -18.64 7.27
CA LYS A 42 -0.66 -17.58 8.15
C LYS A 42 -1.93 -16.97 7.58
N ILE A 43 -2.90 -16.67 8.44
CA ILE A 43 -4.09 -15.91 8.07
C ILE A 43 -3.75 -14.43 8.12
N ARG A 44 -3.97 -13.74 7.01
CA ARG A 44 -3.78 -12.29 6.84
C ARG A 44 -5.16 -11.65 6.67
N ARG A 45 -5.35 -10.49 7.29
CA ARG A 45 -6.62 -9.76 7.23
C ARG A 45 -6.51 -8.62 6.23
N LEU A 46 -7.53 -8.51 5.38
CA LEU A 46 -7.73 -7.40 4.45
C LEU A 46 -9.12 -6.79 4.70
N ILE A 47 -9.23 -5.47 4.63
CA ILE A 47 -10.52 -4.79 4.44
C ILE A 47 -10.49 -4.20 3.03
N ILE A 48 -11.39 -4.67 2.17
CA ILE A 48 -11.45 -4.29 0.77
C ILE A 48 -12.72 -3.48 0.53
N THR A 49 -12.58 -2.28 0.00
CA THR A 49 -13.71 -1.44 -0.40
C THR A 49 -13.73 -1.31 -1.90
N ILE A 50 -14.80 -1.82 -2.49
CA ILE A 50 -15.10 -1.74 -3.94
C ILE A 50 -16.05 -0.56 -4.15
N PRO A 51 -15.80 0.36 -5.10
CA PRO A 51 -16.74 1.44 -5.39
C PRO A 51 -18.08 0.89 -5.89
N SER A 52 -19.19 1.49 -5.38
CA SER A 52 -20.55 1.11 -5.75
C SER A 52 -21.00 1.76 -7.07
N ASP A 53 -20.47 2.93 -7.38
CA ASP A 53 -20.98 3.82 -8.42
C ASP A 53 -20.20 3.69 -9.75
N VAL A 54 -19.30 2.71 -9.83
CA VAL A 54 -18.47 2.48 -11.02
C VAL A 54 -18.81 1.13 -11.62
N GLY A 55 -19.09 1.10 -12.92
CA GLY A 55 -19.28 -0.14 -13.66
C GLY A 55 -18.05 -1.05 -13.57
N ARG A 56 -18.28 -2.35 -13.44
CA ARG A 56 -17.20 -3.37 -13.30
C ARG A 56 -16.80 -3.98 -14.65
N GLU A 57 -17.16 -3.34 -15.73
CA GLU A 57 -16.83 -3.80 -17.10
C GLU A 57 -15.32 -3.72 -17.41
N LYS A 58 -14.60 -2.90 -16.66
CA LYS A 58 -13.16 -2.71 -16.81
C LYS A 58 -12.45 -2.87 -15.46
N PRO A 59 -11.22 -3.43 -15.46
CA PRO A 59 -10.39 -3.48 -14.25
C PRO A 59 -10.15 -2.09 -13.65
N LEU A 60 -10.31 -1.97 -12.33
CA LEU A 60 -10.22 -0.70 -11.62
C LEU A 60 -8.81 -0.43 -11.09
N PRO A 61 -8.44 0.85 -10.89
CA PRO A 61 -7.26 1.22 -10.12
C PRO A 61 -7.36 0.68 -8.68
N VAL A 62 -6.22 0.35 -8.05
CA VAL A 62 -6.18 -0.19 -6.69
C VAL A 62 -5.21 0.62 -5.84
N LEU A 63 -5.64 1.00 -4.63
CA LEU A 63 -4.81 1.61 -3.60
C LEU A 63 -4.65 0.67 -2.41
N PHE A 64 -3.44 0.19 -2.17
CA PHE A 64 -3.07 -0.52 -0.94
C PHE A 64 -2.72 0.48 0.16
N CYS A 65 -3.26 0.25 1.37
CA CYS A 65 -3.09 1.13 2.52
C CYS A 65 -2.48 0.35 3.70
N PHE A 66 -1.29 0.75 4.16
CA PHE A 66 -0.53 0.06 5.19
C PHE A 66 -0.50 0.87 6.49
N HIS A 67 -0.92 0.25 7.60
CA HIS A 67 -0.93 0.90 8.91
C HIS A 67 0.47 1.06 9.53
N GLY A 68 0.59 1.94 10.51
CA GLY A 68 1.77 2.08 11.34
C GLY A 68 1.93 0.93 12.34
N ALA A 69 3.08 0.85 13.02
CA ALA A 69 3.30 -0.16 14.05
C ALA A 69 2.21 -0.10 15.14
N GLY A 70 1.70 -1.26 15.54
CA GLY A 70 0.59 -1.40 16.49
C GLY A 70 -0.80 -1.07 15.92
N GLY A 71 -0.89 -0.66 14.64
CA GLY A 71 -2.17 -0.37 13.99
C GLY A 71 -2.89 -1.61 13.48
N LYS A 72 -4.05 -1.36 12.84
CA LYS A 72 -4.90 -2.37 12.21
C LYS A 72 -5.41 -1.88 10.86
N ALA A 73 -5.92 -2.80 10.05
CA ALA A 73 -6.55 -2.49 8.77
C ALA A 73 -7.72 -1.50 8.91
N ASP A 74 -8.47 -1.58 10.02
CA ASP A 74 -9.63 -0.72 10.31
C ASP A 74 -9.29 0.78 10.26
N GLY A 75 -8.16 1.18 10.86
CA GLY A 75 -7.72 2.57 10.85
C GLY A 75 -7.43 3.11 9.45
N GLN A 76 -6.83 2.29 8.60
CA GLN A 76 -6.57 2.63 7.20
C GLN A 76 -7.86 2.60 6.36
N SER A 77 -8.72 1.61 6.58
CA SER A 77 -10.02 1.55 5.93
C SER A 77 -10.84 2.79 6.24
N LYS A 78 -10.99 3.18 7.52
CA LYS A 78 -11.70 4.41 7.91
C LYS A 78 -11.14 5.66 7.21
N ARG A 79 -9.81 5.75 7.03
CA ARG A 79 -9.14 6.88 6.38
C ARG A 79 -9.33 6.92 4.87
N TRP A 80 -9.18 5.78 4.21
CA TRP A 80 -9.04 5.74 2.74
C TRP A 80 -10.27 5.23 2.00
N SER A 81 -11.15 4.42 2.62
CA SER A 81 -12.36 3.89 1.93
C SER A 81 -13.28 4.98 1.37
N PRO A 82 -13.41 6.19 1.97
CA PRO A 82 -14.19 7.26 1.34
C PRO A 82 -13.68 7.68 -0.04
N GLN A 83 -12.41 7.37 -0.38
CA GLN A 83 -11.86 7.67 -1.69
C GLN A 83 -12.29 6.65 -2.76
N ALA A 84 -12.80 5.46 -2.38
CA ALA A 84 -13.20 4.42 -3.32
C ALA A 84 -14.25 4.97 -4.31
N ASN A 85 -15.41 5.41 -3.85
CA ASN A 85 -16.44 5.99 -4.69
C ASN A 85 -16.00 7.33 -5.30
N LYS A 86 -15.41 8.22 -4.48
CA LYS A 86 -14.99 9.56 -4.92
C LYS A 86 -14.00 9.53 -6.09
N ARG A 87 -13.18 8.51 -6.21
CA ARG A 87 -12.12 8.41 -7.23
C ARG A 87 -12.29 7.19 -8.16
N GLY A 88 -13.29 6.36 -7.96
CA GLY A 88 -13.53 5.16 -8.78
C GLY A 88 -12.40 4.13 -8.67
N LEU A 89 -11.92 3.87 -7.45
CA LEU A 89 -10.81 2.93 -7.21
C LEU A 89 -11.13 1.93 -6.10
N ILE A 90 -10.48 0.79 -6.14
CA ILE A 90 -10.52 -0.19 -5.05
C ILE A 90 -9.56 0.26 -3.96
N VAL A 91 -10.00 0.26 -2.70
CA VAL A 91 -9.15 0.51 -1.52
C VAL A 91 -8.94 -0.79 -0.76
N ILE A 92 -7.69 -1.19 -0.55
CA ILE A 92 -7.31 -2.40 0.18
C ILE A 92 -6.49 -2.01 1.40
N SER A 93 -7.09 -2.09 2.58
CA SER A 93 -6.42 -1.90 3.84
C SER A 93 -5.93 -3.24 4.35
N ALA A 94 -4.63 -3.47 4.24
CA ALA A 94 -4.00 -4.72 4.67
C ALA A 94 -3.51 -4.64 6.12
N GLU A 95 -3.50 -5.79 6.80
CA GLU A 95 -3.04 -5.91 8.18
C GLU A 95 -1.75 -6.72 8.28
N ALA A 96 -0.77 -6.16 8.98
CA ALA A 96 0.44 -6.88 9.34
C ALA A 96 0.13 -7.95 10.39
N VAL A 97 0.95 -9.00 10.46
CA VAL A 97 0.70 -10.13 11.38
C VAL A 97 0.70 -9.69 12.84
N GLN A 98 -0.34 -10.12 13.57
CA GLN A 98 -0.47 -9.93 15.01
C GLN A 98 0.39 -10.98 15.78
N PRO A 99 0.84 -10.72 17.01
CA PRO A 99 0.55 -9.53 17.83
C PRO A 99 1.49 -8.34 17.56
N PHE A 100 2.53 -8.51 16.74
CA PHE A 100 3.55 -7.45 16.55
C PHE A 100 3.05 -6.26 15.74
N ALA A 101 2.03 -6.46 14.89
CA ALA A 101 1.41 -5.42 14.05
C ALA A 101 2.43 -4.48 13.39
N LYS A 102 3.53 -5.03 12.90
CA LYS A 102 4.60 -4.33 12.20
C LYS A 102 4.87 -5.01 10.88
N TRP A 103 5.00 -4.21 9.84
CA TRP A 103 5.40 -4.69 8.52
C TRP A 103 6.86 -5.12 8.53
N ASN A 104 7.17 -6.20 7.85
CA ASN A 104 8.55 -6.60 7.58
C ASN A 104 9.14 -5.66 6.51
N PHE A 105 9.68 -4.53 6.95
CA PHE A 105 10.28 -3.54 6.06
C PHE A 105 11.77 -3.77 5.79
N LYS A 106 12.39 -4.76 6.46
CA LYS A 106 13.81 -5.09 6.31
C LYS A 106 14.07 -6.53 6.75
N ASP A 107 14.58 -7.37 5.86
CA ASP A 107 14.80 -8.80 6.12
C ASP A 107 15.64 -9.13 7.36
N LYS A 108 16.65 -8.32 7.65
CA LYS A 108 17.56 -8.53 8.79
C LYS A 108 17.10 -7.84 10.08
N PHE A 109 16.02 -7.05 10.04
CA PHE A 109 15.64 -6.20 11.17
C PHE A 109 14.56 -6.84 12.06
N HIS A 110 13.72 -7.64 11.48
CA HIS A 110 12.75 -8.45 12.18
C HIS A 110 13.04 -9.92 11.86
N GLN A 111 13.31 -10.70 12.87
CA GLN A 111 13.30 -12.17 12.78
C GLN A 111 11.85 -12.67 12.56
N THR A 112 11.09 -11.98 11.73
CA THR A 112 9.74 -12.36 11.40
C THR A 112 9.80 -13.25 10.19
N GLU A 113 9.37 -14.48 10.35
CA GLU A 113 9.10 -15.46 9.30
C GLU A 113 7.97 -15.03 8.35
N TYR A 114 7.61 -13.71 8.34
CA TYR A 114 6.46 -13.22 7.60
C TYR A 114 6.90 -12.57 6.30
N ASP A 115 6.51 -13.21 5.21
CA ASP A 115 6.68 -12.71 3.86
C ASP A 115 5.57 -11.69 3.51
N ASP A 116 5.74 -10.45 3.95
CA ASP A 116 4.79 -9.38 3.66
C ASP A 116 4.83 -8.95 2.19
N VAL A 117 5.99 -8.99 1.54
CA VAL A 117 6.13 -8.66 0.11
C VAL A 117 5.40 -9.69 -0.74
N GLY A 118 5.64 -10.97 -0.52
CA GLY A 118 4.94 -12.05 -1.22
C GLY A 118 3.45 -12.06 -0.95
N PHE A 119 3.01 -11.75 0.29
CA PHE A 119 1.60 -11.60 0.61
C PHE A 119 0.91 -10.55 -0.27
N ILE A 120 1.45 -9.34 -0.33
CA ILE A 120 0.86 -8.25 -1.14
C ILE A 120 0.95 -8.57 -2.62
N SER A 121 2.07 -9.14 -3.09
CA SER A 121 2.25 -9.56 -4.48
C SER A 121 1.20 -10.59 -4.90
N ASN A 122 0.96 -11.61 -4.07
CA ASN A 122 -0.03 -12.65 -4.33
C ASN A 122 -1.47 -12.07 -4.41
N VAL A 123 -1.83 -11.16 -3.49
CA VAL A 123 -3.13 -10.47 -3.56
C VAL A 123 -3.27 -9.69 -4.88
N ILE A 124 -2.23 -8.95 -5.29
CA ILE A 124 -2.23 -8.19 -6.55
C ILE A 124 -2.40 -9.12 -7.76
N GLU A 125 -1.64 -10.22 -7.81
CA GLU A 125 -1.69 -11.19 -8.91
C GLU A 125 -3.09 -11.81 -9.05
N ILE A 126 -3.71 -12.20 -7.95
CA ILE A 126 -5.08 -12.74 -7.96
C ILE A 126 -6.08 -11.70 -8.50
N LEU A 127 -6.00 -10.45 -8.05
CA LEU A 127 -6.88 -9.39 -8.52
C LEU A 127 -6.69 -9.07 -10.02
N ILE A 128 -5.46 -9.12 -10.52
CA ILE A 128 -5.15 -8.92 -11.94
C ILE A 128 -5.66 -10.09 -12.77
N ASN A 129 -5.38 -11.33 -12.36
CA ASN A 129 -5.79 -12.55 -13.08
C ASN A 129 -7.32 -12.66 -13.19
N ASN A 130 -8.04 -12.19 -12.17
CA ASN A 130 -9.51 -12.12 -12.18
C ASN A 130 -10.06 -10.85 -12.86
N LYS A 131 -9.22 -10.03 -13.50
CA LYS A 131 -9.62 -8.79 -14.20
C LYS A 131 -10.33 -7.77 -13.30
N ILE A 132 -10.07 -7.80 -12.00
CA ILE A 132 -10.59 -6.87 -11.00
C ILE A 132 -9.70 -5.63 -10.92
N ALA A 133 -8.38 -5.84 -10.85
CA ALA A 133 -7.38 -4.77 -10.77
C ALA A 133 -6.78 -4.44 -12.13
N ASN A 134 -6.62 -3.15 -12.42
CA ASN A 134 -5.87 -2.68 -13.57
C ASN A 134 -4.36 -2.78 -13.30
N PRO A 135 -3.60 -3.64 -14.00
CA PRO A 135 -2.18 -3.86 -13.75
C PRO A 135 -1.33 -2.61 -13.96
N LYS A 136 -1.82 -1.62 -14.71
CA LYS A 136 -1.13 -0.35 -14.93
C LYS A 136 -1.42 0.70 -13.85
N ALA A 137 -2.35 0.44 -12.92
CA ALA A 137 -2.85 1.40 -11.95
C ALA A 137 -2.95 0.80 -10.53
N ILE A 138 -1.86 0.23 -10.05
CA ILE A 138 -1.71 -0.29 -8.69
C ILE A 138 -0.86 0.71 -7.89
N TYR A 139 -1.37 1.15 -6.75
CA TYR A 139 -0.73 2.15 -5.90
C TYR A 139 -0.61 1.67 -4.46
N ALA A 140 0.31 2.27 -3.71
CA ALA A 140 0.42 2.00 -2.29
C ALA A 140 0.64 3.30 -1.49
N THR A 141 0.06 3.33 -0.30
CA THR A 141 0.35 4.33 0.72
C THR A 141 0.52 3.66 2.08
N GLY A 142 1.30 4.26 2.96
CA GLY A 142 1.49 3.69 4.30
C GLY A 142 2.04 4.70 5.28
N HIS A 143 1.59 4.61 6.53
CA HIS A 143 2.03 5.47 7.62
C HIS A 143 3.11 4.78 8.46
N SER A 144 4.17 5.51 8.84
CA SER A 144 5.21 5.02 9.77
C SER A 144 5.82 3.70 9.30
N SER A 145 5.63 2.59 10.02
CA SER A 145 6.05 1.23 9.62
C SER A 145 5.50 0.84 8.24
N GLY A 146 4.25 1.20 7.92
CA GLY A 146 3.67 0.98 6.59
C GLY A 146 4.33 1.84 5.50
N GLY A 147 4.82 3.03 5.84
CA GLY A 147 5.60 3.87 4.92
C GLY A 147 6.99 3.29 4.64
N LEU A 148 7.66 2.74 5.65
CA LEU A 148 8.90 1.97 5.47
C LEU A 148 8.68 0.76 4.55
N PHE A 149 7.54 0.10 4.70
CA PHE A 149 7.16 -1.03 3.85
C PHE A 149 6.89 -0.59 2.40
N CYS A 150 6.32 0.60 2.17
CA CYS A 150 6.21 1.16 0.82
C CYS A 150 7.59 1.29 0.12
N TYR A 151 8.63 1.75 0.82
CA TYR A 151 9.98 1.80 0.25
C TYR A 151 10.53 0.41 -0.08
N ARG A 152 10.26 -0.59 0.77
CA ARG A 152 10.63 -1.98 0.47
C ARG A 152 9.92 -2.49 -0.78
N LEU A 153 8.61 -2.28 -0.89
CA LEU A 153 7.84 -2.67 -2.08
C LEU A 153 8.36 -1.98 -3.35
N ALA A 154 8.69 -0.68 -3.27
CA ALA A 154 9.29 0.06 -4.37
C ALA A 154 10.62 -0.52 -4.83
N LYS A 155 11.45 -1.00 -3.89
CA LYS A 155 12.76 -1.62 -4.19
C LYS A 155 12.64 -3.03 -4.76
N GLU A 156 11.76 -3.86 -4.19
CA GLU A 156 11.76 -5.31 -4.40
C GLU A 156 10.74 -5.79 -5.44
N THR A 157 9.80 -4.91 -5.85
CA THR A 157 8.75 -5.27 -6.81
C THR A 157 8.63 -4.28 -7.95
N SER A 158 8.09 -4.75 -9.08
CA SER A 158 7.68 -3.91 -10.21
C SER A 158 6.16 -3.75 -10.32
N LEU A 159 5.42 -4.00 -9.24
CA LEU A 159 3.96 -4.09 -9.27
C LEU A 159 3.27 -2.72 -9.25
N PHE A 160 3.88 -1.72 -8.65
CA PHE A 160 3.25 -0.43 -8.38
C PHE A 160 3.55 0.61 -9.46
N ALA A 161 2.54 1.40 -9.82
CA ALA A 161 2.70 2.57 -10.69
C ALA A 161 3.28 3.77 -9.92
N ALA A 162 2.89 3.92 -8.66
CA ALA A 162 3.44 4.92 -7.75
C ALA A 162 3.17 4.55 -6.29
N LEU A 163 4.01 5.07 -5.37
CA LEU A 163 3.89 4.84 -3.93
C LEU A 163 3.95 6.15 -3.14
N SER A 164 3.25 6.18 -1.98
CA SER A 164 3.25 7.32 -1.06
C SER A 164 3.61 6.88 0.36
N PRO A 165 4.91 6.78 0.70
CA PRO A 165 5.34 6.62 2.10
C PRO A 165 5.03 7.88 2.90
N MET A 166 4.41 7.72 4.10
CA MET A 166 3.96 8.82 4.94
C MET A 166 4.57 8.74 6.34
N SER A 167 4.99 9.88 6.90
CA SER A 167 5.53 10.02 8.26
C SER A 167 6.51 8.91 8.61
N CYS A 168 7.51 8.68 7.78
CA CYS A 168 8.49 7.61 7.99
C CYS A 168 9.87 8.01 7.51
N GLY A 169 10.89 7.31 8.00
CA GLY A 169 12.25 7.34 7.44
C GLY A 169 12.39 6.46 6.20
N MET A 170 13.63 6.33 5.73
CA MET A 170 14.06 5.35 4.74
C MET A 170 15.34 4.72 5.24
N ALA A 171 15.36 3.41 5.44
CA ALA A 171 16.51 2.69 5.97
C ALA A 171 17.59 2.57 4.91
N LYS A 172 18.79 3.08 5.22
CA LYS A 172 19.99 2.94 4.38
C LYS A 172 20.25 1.47 4.07
N ASP A 173 20.70 1.17 2.87
CA ASP A 173 20.99 -0.15 2.30
C ASP A 173 19.74 -1.04 2.14
N ALA A 174 18.84 -1.03 3.12
CA ALA A 174 17.62 -1.83 3.06
C ALA A 174 16.62 -1.34 2.00
N HIS A 175 16.50 -0.01 1.85
CA HIS A 175 15.53 0.60 0.92
C HIS A 175 16.20 1.33 -0.26
N ASP A 176 17.52 1.28 -0.34
CA ASP A 176 18.22 1.86 -1.48
C ASP A 176 17.91 1.04 -2.73
N PRO A 177 17.51 1.68 -3.84
CA PRO A 177 17.30 0.98 -5.10
C PRO A 177 18.59 0.30 -5.56
N SER A 178 18.45 -0.82 -6.28
CA SER A 178 19.53 -1.61 -6.82
C SER A 178 19.37 -1.80 -8.33
N SER A 179 20.32 -2.42 -9.00
CA SER A 179 20.24 -2.72 -10.43
C SER A 179 19.01 -3.57 -10.84
N ARG A 180 18.33 -4.20 -9.89
CA ARG A 180 17.10 -4.96 -10.10
C ARG A 180 15.82 -4.22 -9.81
N THR A 181 15.94 -2.99 -9.28
CA THR A 181 14.78 -2.15 -8.95
C THR A 181 14.26 -1.48 -10.21
N GLU A 182 12.98 -1.60 -10.49
CA GLU A 182 12.34 -0.85 -11.57
C GLU A 182 12.12 0.62 -11.16
N PRO A 183 12.41 1.60 -12.03
CA PRO A 183 12.11 2.98 -11.76
C PRO A 183 10.62 3.20 -11.47
N VAL A 184 10.30 3.89 -10.36
CA VAL A 184 8.92 4.09 -9.91
C VAL A 184 8.70 5.47 -9.30
N SER A 185 7.51 6.04 -9.52
CA SER A 185 7.16 7.34 -8.97
C SER A 185 6.87 7.26 -7.47
N ILE A 186 7.43 8.19 -6.69
CA ILE A 186 7.28 8.21 -5.22
C ILE A 186 6.97 9.63 -4.75
N ILE A 187 5.94 9.77 -3.91
CA ILE A 187 5.70 10.99 -3.13
C ILE A 187 5.79 10.69 -1.65
N GLN A 188 6.74 11.30 -0.96
CA GLN A 188 6.77 11.24 0.49
C GLN A 188 5.93 12.37 1.10
N VAL A 189 5.10 12.03 2.09
CA VAL A 189 4.39 13.01 2.93
C VAL A 189 5.00 12.98 4.32
N ILE A 190 5.43 14.16 4.84
CA ILE A 190 6.08 14.23 6.15
C ILE A 190 5.93 15.61 6.79
N GLY A 191 5.67 15.64 8.10
CA GLY A 191 5.80 16.86 8.92
C GLY A 191 7.27 17.22 9.15
N ASP A 192 7.60 18.51 9.10
CA ASP A 192 8.98 18.98 9.29
C ASP A 192 9.49 18.88 10.75
N GLN A 193 8.55 18.63 11.70
CA GLN A 193 8.85 18.34 13.11
C GLN A 193 8.84 16.83 13.43
N ASP A 194 8.61 15.96 12.43
CA ASP A 194 8.77 14.52 12.62
C ASP A 194 10.25 14.18 12.84
N LYS A 195 10.56 13.40 13.88
CA LYS A 195 11.94 12.96 14.14
C LYS A 195 12.60 12.29 12.93
N SER A 196 11.81 11.58 12.13
CA SER A 196 12.30 10.92 10.91
C SER A 196 12.61 11.91 9.77
N PHE A 197 12.23 13.19 9.90
CA PHE A 197 12.58 14.23 8.93
C PHE A 197 14.08 14.46 8.87
N HIS A 198 14.75 14.48 10.02
CA HIS A 198 16.19 14.70 10.12
C HIS A 198 17.04 13.44 9.91
N GLY A 199 16.39 12.27 9.87
CA GLY A 199 17.06 10.98 9.86
C GLY A 199 17.63 10.61 11.24
N SER A 200 18.24 9.45 11.32
CA SER A 200 18.89 8.97 12.54
C SER A 200 19.94 7.92 12.23
N SER A 201 20.92 7.80 13.12
CA SER A 201 21.91 6.72 13.05
C SER A 201 21.99 6.02 14.40
N ASN A 202 21.86 4.70 14.38
CA ASN A 202 22.10 3.85 15.54
C ASN A 202 22.75 2.54 15.08
N PRO A 203 23.32 1.71 15.98
CA PRO A 203 24.01 0.47 15.60
C PRO A 203 23.18 -0.53 14.81
N LYS A 204 21.83 -0.45 14.86
CA LYS A 204 20.93 -1.39 14.19
C LYS A 204 20.49 -0.89 12.82
N VAL A 205 20.30 0.42 12.66
CA VAL A 205 19.80 1.00 11.41
C VAL A 205 20.13 2.49 11.32
N THR A 206 20.58 2.92 10.14
CA THR A 206 20.67 4.32 9.75
C THR A 206 19.45 4.67 8.92
N MET A 207 18.73 5.72 9.33
CA MET A 207 17.61 6.28 8.57
C MET A 207 18.06 7.56 7.87
N TYR A 208 17.84 7.66 6.58
CA TYR A 208 18.13 8.88 5.82
C TYR A 208 17.23 10.05 6.26
N SER A 209 17.78 11.28 6.21
CA SER A 209 16.97 12.49 6.29
C SER A 209 15.99 12.61 5.12
N ALA A 210 14.97 13.46 5.25
CA ALA A 210 13.98 13.70 4.21
C ALA A 210 14.63 14.05 2.85
N ASP A 211 15.56 14.98 2.87
CA ASP A 211 16.26 15.42 1.65
C ASP A 211 17.12 14.29 1.06
N LYS A 212 17.84 13.51 1.91
CA LYS A 212 18.68 12.42 1.43
C LYS A 212 17.89 11.29 0.77
N ARG A 213 16.75 10.90 1.30
CA ARG A 213 15.93 9.83 0.69
C ARG A 213 15.30 10.26 -0.63
N ILE A 214 14.90 11.53 -0.74
CA ILE A 214 14.47 12.11 -2.02
C ILE A 214 15.64 12.12 -3.01
N ASP A 215 16.83 12.52 -2.57
CA ASP A 215 18.04 12.54 -3.40
C ASP A 215 18.40 11.13 -3.93
N VAL A 216 18.32 10.10 -3.08
CA VAL A 216 18.57 8.70 -3.50
C VAL A 216 17.63 8.28 -4.61
N TRP A 217 16.32 8.43 -4.43
CA TRP A 217 15.35 7.98 -5.42
C TRP A 217 15.32 8.86 -6.68
N ARG A 218 15.47 10.20 -6.58
CA ARG A 218 15.53 11.06 -7.76
C ARG A 218 16.75 10.78 -8.63
N THR A 219 17.89 10.50 -7.99
CA THR A 219 19.13 10.18 -8.69
C THR A 219 19.00 8.82 -9.38
N TYR A 220 18.49 7.82 -8.69
CA TYR A 220 18.24 6.51 -9.27
C TYR A 220 17.27 6.59 -10.46
N ASN A 221 16.17 7.30 -10.32
CA ASN A 221 15.17 7.50 -11.37
C ASN A 221 15.61 8.51 -12.45
N GLN A 222 16.83 9.03 -12.40
CA GLN A 222 17.39 10.02 -13.33
C GLN A 222 16.51 11.28 -13.47
N CYS A 223 15.88 11.72 -12.38
CA CYS A 223 15.10 12.94 -12.38
C CYS A 223 16.00 14.18 -12.35
N ASN A 224 15.51 15.28 -12.94
CA ASN A 224 16.19 16.58 -12.90
C ASN A 224 16.57 16.97 -11.47
N PRO A 225 17.74 17.59 -11.24
CA PRO A 225 18.17 18.00 -9.91
C PRO A 225 17.39 19.18 -9.34
N LYS A 226 16.73 19.98 -10.18
CA LYS A 226 15.92 21.13 -9.77
C LYS A 226 14.44 20.72 -9.69
N PRO A 227 13.76 20.86 -8.52
CA PRO A 227 12.35 20.56 -8.42
C PRO A 227 11.47 21.69 -8.96
N THR A 228 10.26 21.35 -9.36
CA THR A 228 9.15 22.28 -9.37
C THR A 228 8.53 22.32 -7.99
N VAL A 229 8.38 23.50 -7.39
CA VAL A 229 7.79 23.68 -6.07
C VAL A 229 6.40 24.28 -6.21
N LYS A 230 5.42 23.70 -5.53
CA LYS A 230 4.05 24.22 -5.46
C LYS A 230 3.61 24.35 -4.01
N GLU A 231 3.23 25.56 -3.65
CA GLU A 231 2.65 25.87 -2.34
C GLU A 231 1.14 25.57 -2.32
N HIS A 232 0.65 25.01 -1.22
CA HIS A 232 -0.75 24.67 -0.99
C HIS A 232 -1.26 25.34 0.31
N GLY A 233 -1.26 26.65 0.32
CA GLY A 233 -1.43 27.51 1.50
C GLY A 233 -0.13 27.60 2.30
N ASP A 234 -0.20 28.09 3.52
CA ASP A 234 0.97 28.46 4.33
C ASP A 234 1.70 27.26 4.98
N ARG A 235 1.08 26.10 4.94
CA ARG A 235 1.51 24.94 5.71
C ARG A 235 1.94 23.72 4.90
N LEU A 236 1.60 23.64 3.61
CA LEU A 236 1.98 22.52 2.76
C LEU A 236 2.72 23.01 1.52
N SER A 237 3.83 22.35 1.23
CA SER A 237 4.56 22.53 -0.02
C SER A 237 4.87 21.18 -0.66
N VAL A 238 4.79 21.12 -1.99
CA VAL A 238 5.15 19.91 -2.76
C VAL A 238 6.30 20.27 -3.69
N SER A 239 7.46 19.64 -3.46
CA SER A 239 8.62 19.70 -4.35
C SER A 239 8.68 18.46 -5.20
N THR A 240 8.62 18.58 -6.52
CA THR A 240 8.56 17.47 -7.48
C THR A 240 9.76 17.49 -8.42
N TYR A 241 10.47 16.40 -8.50
CA TYR A 241 11.56 16.11 -9.44
C TYR A 241 11.04 15.15 -10.51
N LYS A 242 11.29 15.43 -11.77
CA LYS A 242 10.76 14.64 -12.89
C LYS A 242 11.86 14.31 -13.90
N ASN A 243 11.77 13.13 -14.51
CA ASN A 243 12.60 12.76 -15.65
C ASN A 243 11.84 12.89 -16.99
N SER A 244 12.55 12.65 -18.11
CA SER A 244 11.96 12.71 -19.46
C SER A 244 10.91 11.64 -19.75
N LEU A 245 10.91 10.52 -18.99
CA LEU A 245 9.95 9.43 -19.12
C LEU A 245 8.68 9.62 -18.28
N GLY A 246 8.57 10.75 -17.54
CA GLY A 246 7.40 11.05 -16.72
C GLY A 246 7.43 10.47 -15.31
N ILE A 247 8.52 9.80 -14.91
CA ILE A 247 8.69 9.31 -13.54
C ILE A 247 9.00 10.51 -12.64
N GLU A 248 8.36 10.54 -11.48
CA GLU A 248 8.49 11.64 -10.53
C GLU A 248 8.88 11.16 -9.14
N VAL A 249 9.75 11.92 -8.49
CA VAL A 249 10.04 11.79 -7.07
C VAL A 249 9.68 13.11 -6.39
N ALA A 250 8.82 13.04 -5.38
CA ALA A 250 8.29 14.23 -4.74
C ALA A 250 8.32 14.14 -3.21
N ILE A 251 8.29 15.32 -2.57
CA ILE A 251 8.08 15.44 -1.15
C ILE A 251 6.98 16.48 -0.88
N CYS A 252 5.96 16.09 -0.13
CA CYS A 252 4.96 16.95 0.46
C CYS A 252 5.40 17.23 1.91
N LYS A 253 5.91 18.42 2.17
CA LYS A 253 6.28 18.88 3.51
C LYS A 253 5.09 19.55 4.18
N VAL A 254 4.82 19.18 5.44
CA VAL A 254 3.75 19.77 6.25
C VAL A 254 4.38 20.54 7.41
N LYS A 255 4.39 21.86 7.30
CA LYS A 255 5.09 22.77 8.21
C LYS A 255 4.49 22.73 9.62
N GLY A 256 5.36 22.58 10.62
CA GLY A 256 5.02 22.57 12.05
C GLY A 256 4.26 21.32 12.49
N GLU A 257 4.26 20.24 11.70
CA GLU A 257 3.65 18.97 12.05
C GLU A 257 4.68 17.90 12.36
N GLY A 258 4.34 17.05 13.34
CA GLY A 258 5.16 15.91 13.74
C GLY A 258 4.76 14.61 13.04
N HIS A 259 5.02 13.50 13.74
CA HIS A 259 4.73 12.14 13.25
C HIS A 259 3.24 11.91 12.95
N HIS A 260 2.37 12.52 13.73
CA HIS A 260 0.92 12.54 13.51
C HIS A 260 0.51 13.93 13.04
N ILE A 261 0.20 14.05 11.76
CA ILE A 261 -0.29 15.30 11.16
C ILE A 261 -1.74 15.53 11.61
N ARG A 262 -2.07 16.76 12.04
CA ARG A 262 -3.43 17.13 12.43
C ARG A 262 -4.43 16.92 11.30
N THR A 263 -5.68 16.58 11.63
CA THR A 263 -6.67 16.06 10.67
C THR A 263 -6.85 16.96 9.45
N GLU A 264 -7.03 18.27 9.60
CA GLU A 264 -7.26 19.19 8.49
C GLU A 264 -6.10 19.22 7.48
N LEU A 265 -4.86 19.28 7.98
CA LEU A 265 -3.67 19.26 7.14
C LEU A 265 -3.41 17.87 6.56
N ARG A 266 -3.73 16.82 7.33
CA ARG A 266 -3.63 15.44 6.89
C ARG A 266 -4.55 15.16 5.70
N ASP A 267 -5.82 15.56 5.77
CA ASP A 267 -6.79 15.31 4.71
C ASP A 267 -6.39 16.03 3.41
N LYS A 268 -5.80 17.22 3.52
CA LYS A 268 -5.24 17.96 2.38
C LYS A 268 -3.97 17.25 1.83
N ALA A 269 -3.08 16.82 2.69
CA ALA A 269 -1.87 16.08 2.29
C ALA A 269 -2.22 14.72 1.65
N ASP A 270 -3.24 14.02 2.17
CA ASP A 270 -3.79 12.79 1.60
C ASP A 270 -4.35 13.01 0.20
N SER A 271 -5.09 14.12 -0.02
CA SER A 271 -5.59 14.47 -1.34
C SER A 271 -4.45 14.72 -2.33
N LEU A 272 -3.42 15.48 -1.94
CA LEU A 272 -2.23 15.74 -2.76
C LEU A 272 -1.47 14.46 -3.09
N ALA A 273 -1.30 13.57 -2.10
CA ALA A 273 -0.66 12.28 -2.32
C ALA A 273 -1.47 11.41 -3.28
N LEU A 274 -2.79 11.34 -3.11
CA LEU A 274 -3.65 10.55 -3.98
C LEU A 274 -3.70 11.13 -5.42
N GLU A 275 -3.74 12.45 -5.57
CA GLU A 275 -3.63 13.12 -6.87
C GLU A 275 -2.30 12.78 -7.56
N PHE A 276 -1.19 12.78 -6.81
CA PHE A 276 0.10 12.33 -7.32
C PHE A 276 0.04 10.86 -7.76
N LEU A 277 -0.47 9.95 -6.94
CA LEU A 277 -0.54 8.53 -7.25
C LEU A 277 -1.34 8.28 -8.54
N LEU A 278 -2.56 8.82 -8.63
CA LEU A 278 -3.50 8.53 -9.71
C LEU A 278 -3.10 9.08 -11.08
N LYS A 279 -2.20 10.05 -11.15
CA LYS A 279 -1.67 10.57 -12.43
C LYS A 279 -0.65 9.64 -13.08
N HIS A 280 -0.05 8.71 -12.31
CA HIS A 280 0.96 7.79 -12.81
C HIS A 280 0.32 6.45 -13.21
N LYS A 281 0.81 5.91 -14.32
CA LYS A 281 0.45 4.55 -14.79
C LYS A 281 1.73 3.85 -15.23
N LYS A 282 1.76 2.56 -15.07
CA LYS A 282 2.83 1.73 -15.69
C LYS A 282 2.69 1.75 -17.21
N PRO A 283 3.78 1.59 -17.94
CA PRO A 283 3.79 1.45 -19.39
C PRO A 283 2.85 0.38 -19.94
#